data_e903ddffc4f7692bc2c3408a1ea60461
#
_entry.id   e903ddffc4f7692bc2c3408a1ea60461
#
_cell.length_a   1.000
_cell.length_b   1.000
_cell.length_c   1.000
_cell.angle_alpha   90.00
_cell.angle_beta   90.00
_cell.angle_gamma   90.00
#
_symmetry.space_group_name_H-M   'P 1'
#
loop_
_entity.id
_entity.type
_entity.pdbx_description
1 polymer ?
#
loop_
_entity_poly.entity_id
_entity_poly.type
_entity_poly.pdbx_seq_one_letter_code
_entity_poly.pdbx_strand_id
1 'polypeptide(L)'
;MSEQRSHVYKWFIELDDGEIEQWLRSQALAGWHLKGFRMPCRFTFVRGEPTDEVYRFDSFAPWKRSAEYDQLCQDAGWELVFYWWGSYCWRKPAADGQPNEIYTDTASKIARQQRLLMYFGLTGLLLIFNLLGSRDREMDMLRMVLTGVQAIMLLPMSYLIWRTLSRLRRLRRQAL
;
A
#
# COMPACT_ATOMS: atom_id res chain seq x y z
N MET A 1 -34.27 3.38 6.56
CA MET A 1 -33.27 3.77 7.55
C MET A 1 -32.10 4.37 6.80
N SER A 2 -31.74 5.64 7.09
CA SER A 2 -30.59 6.27 6.44
C SER A 2 -29.28 5.66 6.98
N GLU A 3 -28.51 5.08 6.09
CA GLU A 3 -27.18 4.51 6.40
C GLU A 3 -26.26 5.64 6.88
N GLN A 4 -25.88 5.64 8.15
CA GLN A 4 -24.98 6.66 8.69
C GLN A 4 -23.57 6.43 8.15
N ARG A 5 -23.08 7.38 7.36
CA ARG A 5 -21.76 7.33 6.74
C ARG A 5 -20.80 8.32 7.40
N SER A 6 -19.54 7.91 7.54
CA SER A 6 -18.44 8.74 8.01
C SER A 6 -17.30 8.71 7.01
N HIS A 7 -16.64 9.85 6.86
CA HIS A 7 -15.44 9.98 6.03
C HIS A 7 -14.25 10.34 6.91
N VAL A 8 -13.22 9.50 6.89
CA VAL A 8 -11.99 9.74 7.63
C VAL A 8 -10.85 9.94 6.64
N TYR A 9 -10.11 11.04 6.83
CA TYR A 9 -8.92 11.33 6.05
C TYR A 9 -7.71 10.91 6.87
N LYS A 10 -7.00 9.87 6.41
CA LYS A 10 -5.81 9.38 7.09
C LYS A 10 -4.76 8.97 6.07
N TRP A 11 -3.55 9.49 6.26
CA TRP A 11 -2.40 9.15 5.43
C TRP A 11 -1.69 7.95 6.05
N PHE A 12 -1.54 6.91 5.25
CA PHE A 12 -0.62 5.82 5.52
C PHE A 12 0.47 5.83 4.47
N ILE A 13 1.69 5.63 4.89
CA ILE A 13 2.74 5.36 3.93
C ILE A 13 2.54 3.91 3.51
N GLU A 14 2.17 3.66 2.24
CA GLU A 14 1.79 2.36 1.63
C GLU A 14 2.70 1.16 1.96
N LEU A 15 3.75 1.40 2.69
CA LEU A 15 4.73 0.41 3.10
C LEU A 15 4.32 -0.33 4.39
N ASP A 16 3.23 0.06 5.09
CA ASP A 16 2.81 -0.55 6.35
C ASP A 16 1.37 -1.06 6.34
N ASP A 17 1.14 -2.15 5.58
CA ASP A 17 -0.17 -2.81 5.53
C ASP A 17 -0.65 -3.20 6.94
N GLY A 18 0.26 -3.62 7.83
CA GLY A 18 -0.09 -4.02 9.19
C GLY A 18 -0.64 -2.88 10.05
N GLU A 19 -0.14 -1.64 9.91
CA GLU A 19 -0.67 -0.49 10.63
C GLU A 19 -2.09 -0.13 10.15
N ILE A 20 -2.32 -0.16 8.83
CA ILE A 20 -3.63 0.09 8.25
C ILE A 20 -4.62 -0.99 8.68
N GLU A 21 -4.22 -2.26 8.59
CA GLU A 21 -5.05 -3.41 8.94
C GLU A 21 -5.51 -3.37 10.40
N GLN A 22 -4.59 -3.07 11.33
CA GLN A 22 -4.90 -2.91 12.75
C GLN A 22 -5.83 -1.72 13.01
N TRP A 23 -5.60 -0.60 12.34
CA TRP A 23 -6.46 0.56 12.45
C TRP A 23 -7.87 0.26 11.93
N LEU A 24 -8.02 -0.39 10.78
CA LEU A 24 -9.33 -0.78 10.23
C LEU A 24 -10.07 -1.75 11.16
N ARG A 25 -9.36 -2.72 11.74
CA ARG A 25 -9.93 -3.62 12.75
C ARG A 25 -10.43 -2.86 13.97
N SER A 26 -9.68 -1.85 14.45
CA SER A 26 -10.11 -1.00 15.57
C SER A 26 -11.37 -0.18 15.24
N GLN A 27 -11.54 0.26 13.98
CA GLN A 27 -12.76 0.93 13.53
C GLN A 27 -13.95 -0.03 13.50
N ALA A 28 -13.78 -1.26 13.02
CA ALA A 28 -14.82 -2.27 12.98
C ALA A 28 -15.29 -2.67 14.40
N LEU A 29 -14.36 -2.81 15.34
CA LEU A 29 -14.66 -3.02 16.76
C LEU A 29 -15.43 -1.84 17.39
N ALA A 30 -15.26 -0.63 16.88
CA ALA A 30 -16.03 0.55 17.26
C ALA A 30 -17.37 0.67 16.51
N GLY A 31 -17.72 -0.30 15.64
CA GLY A 31 -18.94 -0.33 14.85
C GLY A 31 -18.87 0.53 13.59
N TRP A 32 -17.68 0.81 13.07
CA TRP A 32 -17.47 1.48 11.80
C TRP A 32 -16.82 0.54 10.78
N HIS A 33 -17.61 0.11 9.81
CA HIS A 33 -17.18 -0.85 8.79
C HIS A 33 -16.73 -0.14 7.52
N LEU A 34 -15.55 -0.51 7.02
CA LEU A 34 -15.01 0.07 5.81
C LEU A 34 -15.90 -0.30 4.61
N LYS A 35 -16.35 0.71 3.87
CA LYS A 35 -17.14 0.54 2.64
C LYS A 35 -16.32 0.81 1.37
N GLY A 36 -15.27 1.62 1.50
CA GLY A 36 -14.44 1.94 0.35
C GLY A 36 -13.35 2.96 0.66
N PHE A 37 -12.45 3.09 -0.30
CA PHE A 37 -11.34 4.03 -0.26
C PHE A 37 -11.31 4.90 -1.52
N ARG A 38 -10.96 6.17 -1.38
CA ARG A 38 -10.73 7.08 -2.49
C ARG A 38 -9.45 7.89 -2.25
N MET A 39 -8.60 7.91 -3.26
CA MET A 39 -7.38 8.71 -3.23
C MET A 39 -7.64 10.19 -2.93
N PRO A 40 -6.72 10.88 -2.28
CA PRO A 40 -5.42 10.37 -1.81
C PRO A 40 -5.45 9.68 -0.44
N CYS A 41 -6.48 9.86 0.40
CA CYS A 41 -6.45 9.38 1.79
C CYS A 41 -7.85 9.27 2.44
N ARG A 42 -8.93 9.26 1.64
CA ARG A 42 -10.30 9.24 2.14
C ARG A 42 -10.85 7.84 2.27
N PHE A 43 -11.04 7.40 3.52
CA PHE A 43 -11.73 6.17 3.89
C PHE A 43 -13.21 6.48 4.15
N THR A 44 -14.10 5.66 3.61
CA THR A 44 -15.56 5.78 3.81
C THR A 44 -16.02 4.61 4.65
N PHE A 45 -16.64 4.94 5.79
CA PHE A 45 -17.18 3.97 6.74
C PHE A 45 -18.69 4.08 6.81
N VAL A 46 -19.31 2.97 7.19
CA VAL A 46 -20.75 2.85 7.44
C VAL A 46 -20.91 2.37 8.87
N ARG A 47 -21.90 2.94 9.57
CA ARG A 47 -22.24 2.54 10.95
C ARG A 47 -22.94 1.19 10.92
N GLY A 48 -22.47 0.27 11.76
CA GLY A 48 -23.03 -1.06 11.99
C GLY A 48 -22.84 -1.51 13.42
N GLU A 49 -23.09 -2.77 13.68
CA GLU A 49 -22.81 -3.40 14.97
C GLU A 49 -21.30 -3.56 15.14
N PRO A 50 -20.74 -3.34 16.34
CA PRO A 50 -19.34 -3.63 16.64
C PRO A 50 -19.02 -5.10 16.34
N THR A 51 -18.10 -5.34 15.42
CA THR A 51 -17.72 -6.70 15.00
C THR A 51 -16.20 -6.78 14.89
N ASP A 52 -15.63 -7.92 15.29
CA ASP A 52 -14.22 -8.16 15.09
C ASP A 52 -13.98 -8.65 13.65
N GLU A 53 -13.57 -7.73 12.79
CA GLU A 53 -13.24 -7.98 11.39
C GLU A 53 -11.74 -7.88 11.15
N VAL A 54 -11.19 -8.84 10.43
CA VAL A 54 -9.81 -8.81 9.95
C VAL A 54 -9.78 -8.23 8.57
N TYR A 55 -8.89 -7.28 8.36
CA TYR A 55 -8.61 -6.67 7.07
C TYR A 55 -7.24 -7.13 6.57
N ARG A 56 -7.14 -7.38 5.26
CA ARG A 56 -5.87 -7.70 4.61
C ARG A 56 -5.73 -6.95 3.31
N PHE A 57 -4.53 -6.43 3.10
CA PHE A 57 -4.15 -5.81 1.85
C PHE A 57 -3.31 -6.77 1.04
N ASP A 58 -3.69 -6.92 -0.22
CA ASP A 58 -2.88 -7.62 -1.20
C ASP A 58 -2.65 -6.74 -2.41
N SER A 59 -1.54 -6.96 -3.12
CA SER A 59 -1.15 -6.12 -4.24
C SER A 59 -0.57 -6.96 -5.35
N PHE A 60 -1.24 -6.89 -6.50
CA PHE A 60 -0.76 -7.49 -7.74
C PHE A 60 -0.47 -6.41 -8.79
N ALA A 61 0.31 -6.78 -9.79
CA ALA A 61 0.35 -5.95 -11.00
C ALA A 61 -1.06 -5.84 -11.58
N PRO A 62 -1.52 -4.64 -12.01
CA PRO A 62 -2.91 -4.43 -12.46
C PRO A 62 -3.38 -5.41 -13.53
N TRP A 63 -2.46 -5.95 -14.35
CA TRP A 63 -2.73 -6.93 -15.39
C TRP A 63 -2.69 -8.40 -14.92
N LYS A 64 -2.38 -8.66 -13.66
CA LYS A 64 -2.31 -10.01 -13.07
C LYS A 64 -3.55 -10.41 -12.28
N ARG A 65 -4.64 -9.63 -12.35
CA ARG A 65 -5.88 -10.02 -11.72
C ARG A 65 -6.42 -11.28 -12.39
N SER A 66 -6.61 -12.33 -11.61
CA SER A 66 -7.19 -13.58 -12.05
C SER A 66 -8.53 -13.77 -11.34
N ALA A 67 -9.57 -14.13 -12.09
CA ALA A 67 -10.86 -14.49 -11.52
C ALA A 67 -10.75 -15.70 -10.58
N GLU A 68 -9.80 -16.59 -10.86
CA GLU A 68 -9.48 -17.74 -9.99
C GLU A 68 -8.99 -17.31 -8.61
N TYR A 69 -8.17 -16.25 -8.55
CA TYR A 69 -7.70 -15.70 -7.28
C TYR A 69 -8.84 -15.07 -6.48
N ASP A 70 -9.69 -14.29 -7.14
CA ASP A 70 -10.86 -13.69 -6.50
C ASP A 70 -11.78 -14.78 -5.93
N GLN A 71 -11.99 -15.86 -6.69
CA GLN A 71 -12.78 -17.01 -6.25
C GLN A 71 -12.13 -17.72 -5.06
N LEU A 72 -10.82 -17.96 -5.11
CA LEU A 72 -10.08 -18.59 -4.01
C LEU A 72 -10.21 -17.79 -2.70
N CYS A 73 -10.12 -16.46 -2.77
CA CYS A 73 -10.32 -15.61 -1.60
C CYS A 73 -11.76 -15.68 -1.08
N GLN A 74 -12.75 -15.67 -1.97
CA GLN A 74 -14.17 -15.79 -1.59
C GLN A 74 -14.48 -17.15 -0.96
N ASP A 75 -13.95 -18.24 -1.51
CA ASP A 75 -14.10 -19.60 -0.97
C ASP A 75 -13.46 -19.73 0.43
N ALA A 76 -12.41 -18.93 0.70
CA ALA A 76 -11.79 -18.82 2.03
C ALA A 76 -12.50 -17.82 2.97
N GLY A 77 -13.70 -17.34 2.62
CA GLY A 77 -14.53 -16.45 3.43
C GLY A 77 -14.15 -14.98 3.37
N TRP A 78 -13.25 -14.58 2.44
CA TRP A 78 -12.87 -13.20 2.28
C TRP A 78 -13.84 -12.44 1.38
N GLU A 79 -14.26 -11.25 1.80
CA GLU A 79 -15.06 -10.30 1.04
C GLU A 79 -14.18 -9.17 0.52
N LEU A 80 -14.25 -8.86 -0.77
CA LEU A 80 -13.55 -7.72 -1.37
C LEU A 80 -14.26 -6.42 -0.99
N VAL A 81 -13.59 -5.55 -0.24
CA VAL A 81 -14.13 -4.23 0.16
C VAL A 81 -13.91 -3.19 -0.93
N PHE A 82 -12.67 -3.13 -1.45
CA PHE A 82 -12.36 -2.27 -2.59
C PHE A 82 -11.14 -2.79 -3.36
N TYR A 83 -11.08 -2.34 -4.61
CA TYR A 83 -9.93 -2.49 -5.49
C TYR A 83 -9.49 -1.11 -5.98
N TRP A 84 -8.19 -0.85 -5.90
CA TRP A 84 -7.62 0.37 -6.43
C TRP A 84 -6.19 0.12 -6.94
N TRP A 85 -5.99 0.33 -8.24
CA TRP A 85 -4.73 0.22 -8.97
C TRP A 85 -3.81 -0.95 -8.54
N GLY A 86 -4.33 -2.17 -8.56
CA GLY A 86 -3.58 -3.38 -8.19
C GLY A 86 -3.50 -3.66 -6.69
N SER A 87 -4.07 -2.79 -5.84
CA SER A 87 -4.24 -3.03 -4.42
C SER A 87 -5.66 -3.48 -4.13
N TYR A 88 -5.78 -4.56 -3.38
CA TYR A 88 -7.03 -5.18 -2.93
C TYR A 88 -7.13 -5.03 -1.44
N CYS A 89 -8.28 -4.66 -0.94
CA CYS A 89 -8.60 -4.74 0.49
C CYS A 89 -9.67 -5.79 0.69
N TRP A 90 -9.32 -6.84 1.39
CA TRP A 90 -10.19 -7.95 1.76
C TRP A 90 -10.56 -7.82 3.23
N ARG A 91 -11.77 -8.28 3.59
CA ARG A 91 -12.19 -8.42 4.99
C ARG A 91 -12.87 -9.74 5.22
N LYS A 92 -12.85 -10.20 6.47
CA LYS A 92 -13.67 -11.30 6.97
C LYS A 92 -13.85 -11.21 8.49
N PRO A 93 -14.85 -11.92 9.07
CA PRO A 93 -14.97 -12.08 10.52
C PRO A 93 -13.70 -12.75 11.10
N ALA A 94 -13.20 -12.26 12.24
CA ALA A 94 -12.02 -12.83 12.88
C ALA A 94 -12.23 -14.23 13.42
N ALA A 95 -13.50 -14.57 13.78
CA ALA A 95 -13.88 -15.81 14.44
C ALA A 95 -14.52 -16.84 13.48
N ASP A 96 -14.17 -16.82 12.19
CA ASP A 96 -14.73 -17.76 11.21
C ASP A 96 -14.07 -19.16 11.23
N GLY A 97 -13.08 -19.37 12.10
CA GLY A 97 -12.35 -20.66 12.22
C GLY A 97 -11.33 -20.91 11.11
N GLN A 98 -11.22 -20.00 10.15
CA GLN A 98 -10.25 -20.08 9.05
C GLN A 98 -8.99 -19.26 9.36
N PRO A 99 -7.83 -19.56 8.75
CA PRO A 99 -6.64 -18.76 8.93
C PRO A 99 -6.88 -17.27 8.58
N ASN A 100 -6.48 -16.38 9.48
CA ASN A 100 -6.63 -14.94 9.31
C ASN A 100 -5.57 -14.33 8.36
N GLU A 101 -4.95 -15.14 7.54
CA GLU A 101 -4.01 -14.71 6.51
C GLU A 101 -4.51 -15.17 5.14
N ILE A 102 -4.50 -14.26 4.18
CA ILE A 102 -4.60 -14.64 2.78
C ILE A 102 -3.30 -15.36 2.45
N TYR A 103 -3.38 -16.47 1.70
CA TYR A 103 -2.22 -17.25 1.24
C TYR A 103 -1.30 -16.42 0.33
N THR A 104 -0.82 -15.30 0.84
CA THR A 104 0.28 -14.56 0.24
C THR A 104 1.54 -15.11 0.87
N ASP A 105 2.11 -16.09 0.21
CA ASP A 105 3.44 -16.60 0.49
C ASP A 105 4.41 -15.44 0.76
N THR A 106 5.28 -15.61 1.74
CA THR A 106 6.35 -14.65 2.08
C THR A 106 7.13 -14.22 0.83
N ALA A 107 7.22 -15.12 -0.17
CA ALA A 107 7.81 -14.84 -1.48
C ALA A 107 7.08 -13.71 -2.24
N SER A 108 5.75 -13.64 -2.20
CA SER A 108 4.99 -12.57 -2.88
C SER A 108 5.18 -11.21 -2.20
N LYS A 109 5.28 -11.18 -0.87
CA LYS A 109 5.62 -9.97 -0.09
C LYS A 109 7.03 -9.48 -0.43
N ILE A 110 8.00 -10.39 -0.52
CA ILE A 110 9.36 -10.09 -0.94
C ILE A 110 9.40 -9.56 -2.37
N ALA A 111 8.71 -10.21 -3.30
CA ALA A 111 8.65 -9.80 -4.71
C ALA A 111 8.03 -8.39 -4.88
N ARG A 112 7.02 -8.04 -4.07
CA ARG A 112 6.45 -6.69 -4.03
C ARG A 112 7.49 -5.66 -3.58
N GLN A 113 8.21 -5.93 -2.49
CA GLN A 113 9.23 -5.03 -1.99
C GLN A 113 10.40 -4.86 -2.98
N GLN A 114 10.79 -5.92 -3.67
CA GLN A 114 11.81 -5.87 -4.72
C GLN A 114 11.37 -4.99 -5.90
N ARG A 115 10.10 -5.07 -6.33
CA ARG A 115 9.56 -4.21 -7.40
C ARG A 115 9.55 -2.74 -6.99
N LEU A 116 9.11 -2.42 -5.78
CA LEU A 116 9.15 -1.05 -5.26
C LEU A 116 10.57 -0.51 -5.22
N LEU A 117 11.52 -1.32 -4.76
CA LEU A 117 12.94 -0.95 -4.74
C LEU A 117 13.47 -0.70 -6.15
N MET A 118 13.10 -1.52 -7.13
CA MET A 118 13.49 -1.35 -8.53
C MET A 118 12.91 -0.06 -9.12
N TYR A 119 11.63 0.26 -8.88
CA TYR A 119 11.03 1.51 -9.34
C TYR A 119 11.68 2.74 -8.71
N PHE A 120 11.86 2.75 -7.40
CA PHE A 120 12.52 3.87 -6.71
C PHE A 120 13.99 3.99 -7.13
N GLY A 121 14.69 2.87 -7.28
CA GLY A 121 16.09 2.84 -7.74
C GLY A 121 16.24 3.40 -9.14
N LEU A 122 15.39 2.97 -10.08
CA LEU A 122 15.42 3.45 -11.46
C LEU A 122 15.08 4.95 -11.55
N THR A 123 14.04 5.40 -10.84
CA THR A 123 13.65 6.81 -10.82
C THR A 123 14.74 7.68 -10.18
N GLY A 124 15.35 7.19 -9.08
CA GLY A 124 16.49 7.88 -8.45
C GLY A 124 17.69 7.99 -9.38
N LEU A 125 18.01 6.93 -10.11
CA LEU A 125 19.09 6.92 -11.09
C LEU A 125 18.83 7.91 -12.23
N LEU A 126 17.61 7.97 -12.75
CA LEU A 126 17.22 8.95 -13.78
C LEU A 126 17.33 10.39 -13.28
N LEU A 127 16.92 10.65 -12.03
CA LEU A 127 17.05 11.97 -11.43
C LEU A 127 18.53 12.37 -11.26
N ILE A 128 19.38 11.45 -10.80
CA ILE A 128 20.83 11.68 -10.66
C ILE A 128 21.47 11.92 -12.03
N PHE A 129 21.12 11.11 -13.03
CA PHE A 129 21.65 11.26 -14.39
C PHE A 129 21.27 12.61 -14.99
N ASN A 130 20.02 13.06 -14.79
CA ASN A 130 19.57 14.39 -15.23
C ASN A 130 20.33 15.52 -14.49
N LEU A 131 20.55 15.37 -13.17
CA LEU A 131 21.29 16.33 -12.37
C LEU A 131 22.75 16.48 -12.84
N LEU A 132 23.43 15.37 -13.13
CA LEU A 132 24.80 15.35 -13.62
C LEU A 132 24.90 15.89 -15.05
N GLY A 133 23.96 15.51 -15.93
CA GLY A 133 23.95 15.96 -17.33
C GLY A 133 23.58 17.44 -17.52
N SER A 134 23.04 18.08 -16.50
CA SER A 134 22.75 19.54 -16.52
C SER A 134 23.96 20.44 -16.19
N ARG A 135 25.06 19.83 -15.74
CA ARG A 135 26.22 20.58 -15.22
C ARG A 135 27.03 21.36 -16.30
N ASP A 136 26.99 20.87 -17.54
CA ASP A 136 27.78 21.43 -18.64
C ASP A 136 27.00 22.40 -19.54
N ARG A 137 25.78 22.78 -19.16
CA ARG A 137 24.93 23.70 -19.93
C ARG A 137 24.72 25.01 -19.18
N GLU A 138 24.65 26.10 -19.92
CA GLU A 138 24.34 27.40 -19.35
C GLU A 138 23.09 27.33 -18.46
N MET A 139 23.23 27.79 -17.22
CA MET A 139 22.20 27.72 -16.19
C MET A 139 21.18 28.83 -16.40
N ASP A 140 20.14 28.56 -17.17
CA ASP A 140 18.95 29.40 -17.23
C ASP A 140 18.15 29.30 -15.91
N MET A 141 17.47 30.38 -15.51
CA MET A 141 16.70 30.45 -14.24
C MET A 141 15.73 29.26 -14.07
N LEU A 142 15.05 28.85 -15.15
CA LEU A 142 14.15 27.71 -15.16
C LEU A 142 14.87 26.41 -14.79
N ARG A 143 16.06 26.19 -15.31
CA ARG A 143 16.88 25.00 -15.02
C ARG A 143 17.35 24.97 -13.58
N MET A 144 17.74 26.11 -13.03
CA MET A 144 18.13 26.24 -11.62
C MET A 144 16.99 25.81 -10.69
N VAL A 145 15.77 26.28 -10.98
CA VAL A 145 14.57 25.88 -10.23
C VAL A 145 14.29 24.38 -10.37
N LEU A 146 14.29 23.84 -11.59
CA LEU A 146 14.07 22.41 -11.84
C LEU A 146 15.11 21.53 -11.15
N THR A 147 16.37 21.92 -11.19
CA THR A 147 17.46 21.19 -10.54
C THR A 147 17.31 21.19 -9.01
N GLY A 148 16.90 22.35 -8.45
CA GLY A 148 16.59 22.47 -7.03
C GLY A 148 15.42 21.56 -6.59
N VAL A 149 14.34 21.54 -7.37
CA VAL A 149 13.19 20.65 -7.11
C VAL A 149 13.60 19.17 -7.19
N GLN A 150 14.43 18.80 -8.17
CA GLN A 150 14.95 17.43 -8.31
C GLN A 150 15.81 17.03 -7.12
N ALA A 151 16.70 17.90 -6.66
CA ALA A 151 17.54 17.63 -5.49
C ALA A 151 16.69 17.43 -4.22
N ILE A 152 15.65 18.25 -4.03
CA ILE A 152 14.71 18.10 -2.90
C ILE A 152 13.96 16.76 -3.01
N MET A 153 13.57 16.31 -4.20
CA MET A 153 12.88 15.02 -4.39
C MET A 153 13.77 13.81 -4.10
N LEU A 154 15.09 13.91 -4.19
CA LEU A 154 16.00 12.81 -3.86
C LEU A 154 16.00 12.46 -2.36
N LEU A 155 15.72 13.42 -1.48
CA LEU A 155 15.69 13.18 -0.02
C LEU A 155 14.59 12.19 0.40
N PRO A 156 13.29 12.42 0.11
CA PRO A 156 12.25 11.45 0.45
C PRO A 156 12.45 10.12 -0.28
N MET A 157 13.01 10.14 -1.48
CA MET A 157 13.27 8.93 -2.25
C MET A 157 14.35 8.06 -1.61
N SER A 158 15.46 8.65 -1.14
CA SER A 158 16.51 7.93 -0.41
C SER A 158 15.96 7.31 0.89
N TYR A 159 15.10 8.04 1.59
CA TYR A 159 14.41 7.53 2.78
C TYR A 159 13.50 6.32 2.44
N LEU A 160 12.72 6.40 1.37
CA LEU A 160 11.85 5.30 0.92
C LEU A 160 12.66 4.06 0.51
N ILE A 161 13.76 4.24 -0.20
CA ILE A 161 14.69 3.15 -0.56
C ILE A 161 15.26 2.50 0.69
N TRP A 162 15.79 3.27 1.62
CA TRP A 162 16.34 2.76 2.88
C TRP A 162 15.28 1.99 3.69
N ARG A 163 14.08 2.54 3.81
CA ARG A 163 12.95 1.90 4.51
C ARG A 163 12.56 0.58 3.85
N THR A 164 12.47 0.55 2.52
CA THR A 164 12.15 -0.67 1.75
C THR A 164 13.23 -1.74 1.92
N LEU A 165 14.50 -1.36 1.84
CA LEU A 165 15.63 -2.26 2.10
C LEU A 165 15.62 -2.84 3.50
N SER A 166 15.33 -2.01 4.49
CA SER A 166 15.25 -2.44 5.90
C SER A 166 14.14 -3.47 6.11
N ARG A 167 12.97 -3.30 5.47
CA ARG A 167 11.88 -4.28 5.48
C ARG A 167 12.26 -5.58 4.79
N LEU A 168 12.85 -5.48 3.61
CA LEU A 168 13.28 -6.65 2.85
C LEU A 168 14.26 -7.52 3.64
N ARG A 169 15.19 -6.89 4.37
CA ARG A 169 16.11 -7.58 5.29
C ARG A 169 15.36 -8.29 6.43
N ARG A 170 14.32 -7.67 7.01
CA ARG A 170 13.51 -8.28 8.08
C ARG A 170 12.73 -9.49 7.55
N LEU A 171 12.04 -9.36 6.41
CA LEU A 171 11.26 -10.44 5.81
C LEU A 171 12.15 -11.65 5.44
N ARG A 172 13.35 -11.40 4.90
CA ARG A 172 14.30 -12.48 4.60
C ARG A 172 14.79 -13.22 5.85
N ARG A 173 14.93 -12.53 6.98
CA ARG A 173 15.33 -13.15 8.26
C ARG A 173 14.20 -13.99 8.88
N GLN A 174 12.95 -13.71 8.55
CA GLN A 174 11.78 -14.48 9.01
C GLN A 174 11.50 -15.71 8.14
N ALA A 175 12.05 -15.75 6.93
CA ALA A 175 11.90 -16.85 5.99
C ALA A 175 13.00 -17.92 6.09
N LEU A 176 14.02 -17.68 6.92
CA LEU A 176 15.11 -18.62 7.27
C LEU A 176 14.85 -19.25 8.65
#